data_fa607e562ea0720036827b1914aa2f59
#
_entry.id   fa607e562ea0720036827b1914aa2f59
#
_cell.length_a   1.000
_cell.length_b   1.000
_cell.length_c   1.000
_cell.angle_alpha   90.00
_cell.angle_beta   90.00
_cell.angle_gamma   90.00
#
_symmetry.space_group_name_H-M   'P 1'
#
loop_
_entity.id
_entity.type
_entity.pdbx_description
1 polymer ?
#
loop_
_entity_poly.entity_id
_entity_poly.type
_entity_poly.pdbx_seq_one_letter_code
_entity_poly.pdbx_strand_id
1 'polypeptide(L)'
;MHITTFSKVQMNPLCPKQEEIRIEDIAHAQSLMTRANGHFPEFYSVGQHSIACAREAIARNYSSRVVLACLLHDGSEAYLSDITRPVKGELSEYRRIEKNMQDAIYVRFLGQIPSDEEMSQITDIDNACFCLLYTSPSPRDAHES
;
A
#
# COMPACT_ATOMS: atom_id res chain seq x y z
N MET A 1 1.21 20.03 -13.45
CA MET A 1 2.49 19.65 -12.83
C MET A 1 2.52 18.13 -12.71
N HIS A 2 3.69 17.52 -12.94
CA HIS A 2 3.84 16.06 -13.02
C HIS A 2 4.98 15.58 -12.15
N ILE A 3 4.88 14.32 -11.70
CA ILE A 3 6.05 13.58 -11.22
C ILE A 3 6.54 12.68 -12.36
N THR A 4 7.82 12.32 -12.34
CA THR A 4 8.40 11.35 -13.28
C THR A 4 8.61 10.04 -12.52
N THR A 5 7.98 8.97 -12.98
CA THR A 5 8.06 7.67 -12.34
C THR A 5 9.36 6.93 -12.70
N PHE A 6 9.59 5.79 -12.07
CA PHE A 6 10.74 4.93 -12.37
C PHE A 6 10.78 4.54 -13.86
N SER A 7 9.64 4.20 -14.45
CA SER A 7 9.56 3.83 -15.87
C SER A 7 9.50 5.03 -16.81
N LYS A 8 9.77 6.25 -16.29
CA LYS A 8 9.83 7.51 -17.05
C LYS A 8 8.47 7.98 -17.55
N VAL A 9 7.39 7.56 -16.92
CA VAL A 9 6.07 8.09 -17.19
C VAL A 9 5.90 9.40 -16.42
N GLN A 10 5.37 10.43 -17.08
CA GLN A 10 5.01 11.68 -16.43
C GLN A 10 3.54 11.60 -16.03
N MET A 11 3.28 11.67 -14.72
CA MET A 11 1.95 11.53 -14.16
C MET A 11 1.60 12.74 -13.31
N ASN A 12 0.35 13.20 -13.42
CA ASN A 12 -0.21 14.14 -12.45
C ASN A 12 -0.91 13.33 -11.34
N PRO A 13 -0.36 13.26 -10.12
CA PRO A 13 -0.97 12.46 -9.05
C PRO A 13 -2.36 12.92 -8.63
N LEU A 14 -2.73 14.16 -8.96
CA LEU A 14 -4.06 14.70 -8.64
C LEU A 14 -5.11 14.23 -9.67
N CYS A 15 -4.68 13.79 -10.84
CA CYS A 15 -5.55 13.36 -11.92
C CYS A 15 -4.88 12.19 -12.67
N PRO A 16 -4.71 11.04 -12.01
CA PRO A 16 -4.00 9.91 -12.63
C PRO A 16 -4.83 9.28 -13.75
N LYS A 17 -4.16 8.98 -14.86
CA LYS A 17 -4.78 8.24 -15.97
C LYS A 17 -4.43 6.77 -15.83
N GLN A 18 -5.38 5.89 -16.16
CA GLN A 18 -5.22 4.45 -16.01
C GLN A 18 -3.95 3.92 -16.70
N GLU A 19 -3.68 4.36 -17.92
CA GLU A 19 -2.51 3.92 -18.69
C GLU A 19 -1.17 4.36 -18.09
N GLU A 20 -1.19 5.34 -17.19
CA GLU A 20 0.02 5.83 -16.52
C GLU A 20 0.37 5.03 -15.26
N ILE A 21 -0.55 4.23 -14.76
CA ILE A 21 -0.35 3.42 -13.54
C ILE A 21 0.27 2.09 -13.94
N ARG A 22 1.53 1.88 -13.52
CA ARG A 22 2.30 0.68 -13.86
C ARG A 22 2.77 -0.03 -12.61
N ILE A 23 2.65 -1.36 -12.62
CA ILE A 23 3.01 -2.17 -11.44
C ILE A 23 4.50 -2.08 -11.12
N GLU A 24 5.36 -1.99 -12.14
CA GLU A 24 6.81 -1.86 -11.94
C GLU A 24 7.17 -0.56 -11.22
N ASP A 25 6.42 0.51 -11.44
CA ASP A 25 6.65 1.78 -10.75
C ASP A 25 6.26 1.67 -9.27
N ILE A 26 5.11 1.05 -9.00
CA ILE A 26 4.63 0.84 -7.62
C ILE A 26 5.61 -0.05 -6.87
N ALA A 27 5.99 -1.17 -7.46
CA ALA A 27 6.91 -2.14 -6.84
C ALA A 27 8.27 -1.50 -6.55
N HIS A 28 8.84 -0.78 -7.51
CA HIS A 28 10.13 -0.13 -7.33
C HIS A 28 10.07 0.91 -6.21
N ALA A 29 9.11 1.83 -6.27
CA ALA A 29 8.99 2.90 -5.29
C ALA A 29 8.79 2.32 -3.87
N GLN A 30 7.89 1.36 -3.72
CA GLN A 30 7.60 0.77 -2.41
C GLN A 30 8.77 -0.03 -1.85
N SER A 31 9.63 -0.59 -2.70
CA SER A 31 10.83 -1.31 -2.25
C SER A 31 11.85 -0.38 -1.60
N LEU A 32 11.81 0.91 -1.92
CA LEU A 32 12.73 1.91 -1.40
C LEU A 32 12.13 2.79 -0.31
N MET A 33 10.82 2.69 -0.07
CA MET A 33 10.12 3.49 0.95
C MET A 33 10.15 2.77 2.28
N THR A 34 10.71 3.44 3.30
CA THR A 34 10.73 2.88 4.64
C THR A 34 9.35 2.98 5.30
N ARG A 35 8.97 1.95 6.03
CA ARG A 35 7.73 1.89 6.81
C ARG A 35 7.90 2.63 8.13
N ALA A 36 6.79 3.16 8.69
CA ALA A 36 6.77 3.87 9.98
C ALA A 36 7.81 5.01 10.05
N ASN A 37 8.00 5.68 8.93
CA ASN A 37 8.91 6.82 8.83
C ASN A 37 10.33 6.52 9.33
N GLY A 38 10.77 5.26 9.23
CA GLY A 38 12.12 4.84 9.61
C GLY A 38 12.32 4.60 11.09
N HIS A 39 11.26 4.54 11.90
CA HIS A 39 11.37 4.35 13.35
C HIS A 39 11.53 2.90 13.81
N PHE A 40 11.43 1.93 12.89
CA PHE A 40 11.78 0.55 13.23
C PHE A 40 13.31 0.42 13.40
N PRO A 41 13.77 -0.54 14.22
CA PRO A 41 15.23 -0.72 14.46
C PRO A 41 16.00 -1.07 13.18
N GLU A 42 15.35 -1.71 12.20
CA GLU A 42 15.94 -2.09 10.93
C GLU A 42 15.08 -1.55 9.80
N PHE A 43 15.68 -1.48 8.60
CA PHE A 43 14.92 -1.10 7.41
C PHE A 43 13.81 -2.11 7.14
N TYR A 44 12.59 -1.60 6.99
CA TYR A 44 11.43 -2.39 6.62
C TYR A 44 10.61 -1.57 5.63
N SER A 45 10.51 -2.04 4.40
CA SER A 45 9.91 -1.26 3.33
C SER A 45 8.38 -1.40 3.29
N VAL A 46 7.74 -0.42 2.66
CA VAL A 46 6.30 -0.49 2.35
C VAL A 46 6.02 -1.73 1.49
N GLY A 47 6.92 -2.06 0.55
CA GLY A 47 6.80 -3.26 -0.29
C GLY A 47 6.80 -4.54 0.53
N GLN A 48 7.67 -4.64 1.54
CA GLN A 48 7.69 -5.81 2.44
C GLN A 48 6.37 -5.95 3.20
N HIS A 49 5.82 -4.84 3.68
CA HIS A 49 4.51 -4.84 4.33
C HIS A 49 3.41 -5.33 3.38
N SER A 50 3.40 -4.85 2.16
CA SER A 50 2.40 -5.25 1.15
C SER A 50 2.47 -6.74 0.86
N ILE A 51 3.68 -7.29 0.75
CA ILE A 51 3.88 -8.74 0.56
C ILE A 51 3.39 -9.52 1.79
N ALA A 52 3.69 -9.04 2.98
CA ALA A 52 3.22 -9.68 4.22
C ALA A 52 1.70 -9.71 4.27
N CYS A 53 1.04 -8.63 3.89
CA CYS A 53 -0.42 -8.57 3.84
C CYS A 53 -0.99 -9.57 2.82
N ALA A 54 -0.41 -9.67 1.63
CA ALA A 54 -0.84 -10.63 0.63
C ALA A 54 -0.68 -12.07 1.12
N ARG A 55 0.43 -12.39 1.79
CA ARG A 55 0.68 -13.71 2.37
C ARG A 55 -0.31 -14.06 3.47
N GLU A 56 -0.67 -13.09 4.30
CA GLU A 56 -1.68 -13.29 5.35
C GLU A 56 -3.06 -13.56 4.74
N ALA A 57 -3.40 -12.87 3.65
CA ALA A 57 -4.65 -13.12 2.92
C ALA A 57 -4.69 -14.54 2.36
N ILE A 58 -3.58 -15.03 1.83
CA ILE A 58 -3.47 -16.42 1.35
C ILE A 58 -3.67 -17.39 2.53
N ALA A 59 -3.02 -17.13 3.65
CA ALA A 59 -3.11 -17.99 4.84
C ALA A 59 -4.54 -18.07 5.39
N ARG A 60 -5.33 -17.01 5.23
CA ARG A 60 -6.75 -16.96 5.64
C ARG A 60 -7.69 -17.53 4.59
N ASN A 61 -7.18 -18.03 3.47
CA ASN A 61 -7.97 -18.55 2.35
C ASN A 61 -8.92 -17.52 1.73
N TYR A 62 -8.53 -16.25 1.75
CA TYR A 62 -9.29 -15.21 1.06
C TYR A 62 -9.16 -15.38 -0.46
N SER A 63 -10.09 -14.80 -1.21
CA SER A 63 -10.09 -14.90 -2.67
C SER A 63 -8.81 -14.32 -3.27
N SER A 64 -8.45 -14.78 -4.47
CA SER A 64 -7.29 -14.25 -5.18
C SER A 64 -7.43 -12.75 -5.44
N ARG A 65 -8.66 -12.27 -5.62
CA ARG A 65 -8.94 -10.84 -5.76
C ARG A 65 -8.57 -10.07 -4.48
N VAL A 66 -8.91 -10.60 -3.30
CA VAL A 66 -8.55 -9.97 -2.01
C VAL A 66 -7.04 -10.06 -1.78
N VAL A 67 -6.39 -11.16 -2.15
CA VAL A 67 -4.93 -11.29 -2.07
C VAL A 67 -4.25 -10.18 -2.89
N LEU A 68 -4.69 -9.98 -4.13
CA LEU A 68 -4.15 -8.93 -4.99
C LEU A 68 -4.45 -7.53 -4.42
N ALA A 69 -5.66 -7.34 -3.91
CA ALA A 69 -6.03 -6.07 -3.29
C ALA A 69 -5.16 -5.76 -2.06
N CYS A 70 -4.84 -6.75 -1.25
CA CYS A 70 -3.93 -6.59 -0.10
C CYS A 70 -2.53 -6.19 -0.56
N LEU A 71 -2.05 -6.79 -1.66
CA LEU A 71 -0.75 -6.43 -2.23
C LEU A 71 -0.73 -4.97 -2.71
N LEU A 72 -1.86 -4.46 -3.17
CA LEU A 72 -1.99 -3.13 -3.77
C LEU A 72 -2.50 -2.07 -2.80
N HIS A 73 -2.87 -2.43 -1.56
CA HIS A 73 -3.64 -1.54 -0.69
C HIS A 73 -2.92 -0.24 -0.32
N ASP A 74 -1.60 -0.22 -0.31
CA ASP A 74 -0.79 0.97 -0.09
C ASP A 74 -0.18 1.51 -1.39
N GLY A 75 -0.68 1.09 -2.54
CA GLY A 75 -0.12 1.46 -3.84
C GLY A 75 -0.06 2.96 -4.08
N SER A 76 -1.02 3.71 -3.54
CA SER A 76 -1.03 5.18 -3.67
C SER A 76 0.21 5.84 -3.08
N GLU A 77 0.83 5.23 -2.06
CA GLU A 77 2.02 5.77 -1.43
C GLU A 77 3.20 5.87 -2.41
N ALA A 78 3.24 5.02 -3.42
CA ALA A 78 4.28 5.09 -4.47
C ALA A 78 4.27 6.44 -5.20
N TYR A 79 3.13 7.11 -5.22
CA TYR A 79 2.94 8.38 -5.93
C TYR A 79 2.75 9.57 -5.00
N LEU A 80 2.35 9.33 -3.75
CA LEU A 80 1.95 10.40 -2.81
C LEU A 80 2.78 10.44 -1.53
N SER A 81 3.60 9.42 -1.29
CA SER A 81 4.32 9.25 -0.03
C SER A 81 3.44 8.66 1.09
N ASP A 82 4.08 8.25 2.18
CA ASP A 82 3.42 7.74 3.38
C ASP A 82 3.42 8.83 4.45
N ILE A 83 2.27 9.04 5.08
CA ILE A 83 2.11 9.98 6.18
C ILE A 83 1.59 9.20 7.38
N THR A 84 2.20 9.39 8.55
CA THR A 84 1.80 8.69 9.77
C THR A 84 0.35 8.98 10.13
N ARG A 85 -0.36 7.97 10.67
CA ARG A 85 -1.81 8.05 10.92
C ARG A 85 -2.25 9.26 11.74
N PRO A 86 -1.56 9.65 12.84
CA PRO A 86 -1.98 10.81 13.63
C PRO A 86 -2.00 12.11 12.82
N VAL A 87 -1.02 12.29 11.93
CA VAL A 87 -0.94 13.47 11.07
C VAL A 87 -1.94 13.38 9.93
N LYS A 88 -2.03 12.20 9.30
CA LYS A 88 -2.96 11.97 8.18
C LYS A 88 -4.40 12.28 8.59
N GLY A 89 -4.79 11.96 9.82
CA GLY A 89 -6.12 12.23 10.33
C GLY A 89 -6.53 13.70 10.30
N GLU A 90 -5.55 14.61 10.33
CA GLU A 90 -5.78 16.05 10.27
C GLU A 90 -5.72 16.62 8.85
N LEU A 91 -5.39 15.79 7.84
CA LEU A 91 -5.17 16.24 6.47
C LEU A 91 -6.28 15.73 5.55
N SER A 92 -7.45 16.37 5.61
CA SER A 92 -8.61 15.94 4.81
C SER A 92 -8.36 16.01 3.31
N GLU A 93 -7.65 17.03 2.84
CA GLU A 93 -7.31 17.16 1.41
C GLU A 93 -6.38 16.04 0.96
N TYR A 94 -5.39 15.68 1.78
CA TYR A 94 -4.50 14.57 1.46
C TYR A 94 -5.28 13.26 1.36
N ARG A 95 -6.20 13.00 2.30
CA ARG A 95 -7.00 11.77 2.30
C ARG A 95 -7.88 11.67 1.05
N ARG A 96 -8.41 12.81 0.59
CA ARG A 96 -9.19 12.85 -0.66
C ARG A 96 -8.32 12.48 -1.86
N ILE A 97 -7.13 13.05 -1.94
CA ILE A 97 -6.17 12.77 -3.02
C ILE A 97 -5.73 11.30 -2.97
N GLU A 98 -5.43 10.81 -1.78
CA GLU A 98 -5.02 9.42 -1.56
C GLU A 98 -6.11 8.43 -2.00
N LYS A 99 -7.36 8.70 -1.60
CA LYS A 99 -8.47 7.84 -1.99
C LYS A 99 -8.67 7.81 -3.50
N ASN A 100 -8.58 8.96 -4.15
CA ASN A 100 -8.72 9.04 -5.60
C ASN A 100 -7.63 8.22 -6.32
N MET A 101 -6.39 8.35 -5.87
CA MET A 101 -5.27 7.59 -6.44
C MET A 101 -5.45 6.09 -6.18
N GLN A 102 -5.80 5.71 -4.95
CA GLN A 102 -5.95 4.30 -4.58
C GLN A 102 -7.10 3.64 -5.34
N ASP A 103 -8.21 4.35 -5.52
CA ASP A 103 -9.34 3.87 -6.33
C ASP A 103 -8.89 3.64 -7.78
N ALA A 104 -8.10 4.54 -8.34
CA ALA A 104 -7.56 4.38 -9.69
C ALA A 104 -6.66 3.16 -9.82
N ILE A 105 -5.84 2.88 -8.81
CA ILE A 105 -4.99 1.69 -8.77
C ILE A 105 -5.85 0.41 -8.72
N TYR A 106 -6.85 0.37 -7.87
CA TYR A 106 -7.75 -0.79 -7.79
C TYR A 106 -8.48 -1.02 -9.11
N VAL A 107 -8.99 0.02 -9.74
CA VAL A 107 -9.66 -0.11 -11.04
C VAL A 107 -8.68 -0.63 -12.09
N ARG A 108 -7.45 -0.12 -12.09
CA ARG A 108 -6.41 -0.53 -13.05
C ARG A 108 -6.12 -2.04 -12.99
N PHE A 109 -6.00 -2.61 -11.80
CA PHE A 109 -5.53 -3.98 -11.62
C PHE A 109 -6.64 -4.97 -11.26
N LEU A 110 -7.74 -4.51 -10.67
CA LEU A 110 -8.87 -5.36 -10.28
C LEU A 110 -10.09 -5.19 -11.18
N GLY A 111 -10.10 -4.16 -12.03
CA GLY A 111 -11.23 -3.83 -12.89
C GLY A 111 -12.27 -2.95 -12.22
N GLN A 112 -12.38 -2.99 -10.89
CA GLN A 112 -13.27 -2.16 -10.09
C GLN A 112 -12.74 -2.06 -8.67
N ILE A 113 -13.19 -1.08 -7.91
CA ILE A 113 -12.80 -0.96 -6.50
C ILE A 113 -13.35 -2.15 -5.71
N PRO A 114 -12.68 -2.56 -4.62
CA PRO A 114 -13.16 -3.64 -3.76
C PRO A 114 -14.55 -3.33 -3.18
N SER A 115 -15.35 -4.39 -2.98
CA SER A 115 -16.63 -4.28 -2.29
C SER A 115 -16.42 -3.94 -0.80
N ASP A 116 -17.50 -3.58 -0.10
CA ASP A 116 -17.42 -3.28 1.34
C ASP A 116 -16.90 -4.48 2.13
N GLU A 117 -17.33 -5.70 1.78
CA GLU A 117 -16.84 -6.92 2.41
C GLU A 117 -15.33 -7.11 2.15
N GLU A 118 -14.92 -6.94 0.91
CA GLU A 118 -13.51 -7.04 0.53
C GLU A 118 -12.66 -5.99 1.24
N MET A 119 -13.16 -4.75 1.33
CA MET A 119 -12.46 -3.68 2.06
C MET A 119 -12.33 -4.00 3.55
N SER A 120 -13.35 -4.61 4.14
CA SER A 120 -13.28 -5.05 5.54
C SER A 120 -12.19 -6.10 5.73
N GLN A 121 -12.09 -7.07 4.82
CA GLN A 121 -11.05 -8.08 4.86
C GLN A 121 -9.64 -7.48 4.71
N ILE A 122 -9.48 -6.53 3.79
CA ILE A 122 -8.20 -5.83 3.58
C ILE A 122 -7.79 -5.09 4.86
N THR A 123 -8.73 -4.38 5.48
CA THR A 123 -8.50 -3.62 6.70
C THR A 123 -8.08 -4.53 7.86
N ASP A 124 -8.75 -5.66 8.03
CA ASP A 124 -8.42 -6.64 9.07
C ASP A 124 -6.99 -7.16 8.90
N ILE A 125 -6.61 -7.45 7.67
CA ILE A 125 -5.26 -7.92 7.35
C ILE A 125 -4.22 -6.84 7.62
N ASP A 126 -4.47 -5.62 7.17
CA ASP A 126 -3.56 -4.50 7.38
C ASP A 126 -3.33 -4.26 8.88
N ASN A 127 -4.39 -4.26 9.67
CA ASN A 127 -4.31 -4.09 11.11
C ASN A 127 -3.55 -5.24 11.77
N ALA A 128 -3.77 -6.48 11.36
CA ALA A 128 -3.08 -7.64 11.91
C ALA A 128 -1.57 -7.55 11.63
N CYS A 129 -1.19 -7.22 10.41
CA CYS A 129 0.22 -7.09 10.02
C CYS A 129 0.89 -5.91 10.74
N PHE A 130 0.17 -4.80 10.90
CA PHE A 130 0.65 -3.64 11.63
C PHE A 130 0.92 -3.98 13.10
N CYS A 131 -0.03 -4.62 13.77
CA CYS A 131 0.11 -5.02 15.18
C CYS A 131 1.28 -5.98 15.40
N LEU A 132 1.45 -6.95 14.48
CA LEU A 132 2.52 -7.92 14.57
C LEU A 132 3.89 -7.24 14.53
N LEU A 133 4.09 -6.27 13.64
CA LEU A 133 5.34 -5.54 13.52
C LEU A 133 5.67 -4.75 14.79
N TYR A 134 4.67 -4.14 15.41
CA TYR A 134 4.89 -3.34 16.62
C TYR A 134 5.08 -4.18 17.88
N THR A 135 4.66 -5.44 17.88
CA THR A 135 4.84 -6.35 19.03
C THR A 135 6.09 -7.19 18.93
N SER A 136 6.73 -7.25 17.75
CA SER A 136 7.96 -8.00 17.55
C SER A 136 9.18 -7.15 17.91
N PRO A 137 10.26 -7.76 18.43
CA PRO A 137 11.50 -7.03 18.72
C PRO A 137 12.18 -6.49 17.46
N SER A 138 11.99 -7.14 16.30
CA SER A 138 12.43 -6.63 15.01
C SER A 138 11.56 -7.22 13.89
N PRO A 139 11.48 -6.56 12.72
CA PRO A 139 10.77 -7.12 11.58
C PRO A 139 11.35 -8.45 11.10
N ARG A 140 12.65 -8.66 11.23
CA ARG A 140 13.31 -9.92 10.87
C ARG A 140 12.79 -11.06 11.74
N ASP A 141 12.71 -10.85 13.06
CA ASP A 141 12.23 -11.87 13.99
C ASP A 141 10.76 -12.21 13.74
N ALA A 142 9.95 -11.23 13.34
CA ALA A 142 8.56 -11.44 12.98
C ALA A 142 8.41 -12.38 11.77
N HIS A 143 9.36 -12.39 10.85
CA HIS A 143 9.34 -13.26 9.67
C HIS A 143 9.85 -14.67 9.95
N GLU A 144 10.67 -14.84 10.95
CA GLU A 144 11.24 -16.15 11.34
C GLU A 144 10.29 -16.96 12.21
N SER A 145 9.37 -16.29 12.86
CA SER A 145 8.37 -16.95 13.68
C SER A 145 7.12 -17.32 12.87
#